data_9139b45e78144c74fd1cd29293a37ecf
#
_entry.id   9139b45e78144c74fd1cd29293a37ecf
#
_cell.length_a   1.000
_cell.length_b   1.000
_cell.length_c   1.000
_cell.angle_alpha   90.00
_cell.angle_beta   90.00
_cell.angle_gamma   90.00
#
_symmetry.space_group_name_H-M   'P 1'
#
loop_
_entity.id
_entity.type
_entity.pdbx_description
1 polymer ?
#
loop_
_entity_poly.entity_id
_entity_poly.type
_entity_poly.pdbx_seq_one_letter_code
_entity_poly.pdbx_strand_id
1 'polypeptide(L)'
;IIGMQGGTKVDFQIDKLLRKNATITATSLRGRPESEKSMICREVEKIVWPWITDGTVKQVIDRVMPIEKAGDAHKVIDAGQATGKVVLQVR
;
A
#
# COMPACT_ATOMS: atom_id res chain seq x y z
N ILE A 1 1.64 6.44 9.25
CA ILE A 1 1.22 5.03 9.32
C ILE A 1 0.02 4.88 8.41
N ILE A 2 0.10 3.96 7.44
CA ILE A 2 -0.97 3.68 6.46
C ILE A 2 -1.43 2.21 6.47
N GLY A 3 -0.80 1.38 7.28
CA GLY A 3 -1.13 -0.04 7.41
C GLY A 3 -0.51 -0.67 8.65
N MET A 4 -0.96 -1.87 8.98
CA MET A 4 -0.58 -2.59 10.20
C MET A 4 -0.21 -4.05 9.89
N GLN A 5 0.52 -4.30 8.80
CA GLN A 5 0.92 -5.66 8.39
C GLN A 5 1.77 -6.37 9.44
N GLY A 6 2.59 -5.62 10.19
CA GLY A 6 3.41 -6.15 11.30
C GLY A 6 2.69 -6.26 12.65
N GLY A 7 1.37 -6.01 12.69
CA GLY A 7 0.59 -6.03 13.92
C GLY A 7 0.09 -4.65 14.36
N THR A 8 -0.70 -4.63 15.43
CA THR A 8 -1.37 -3.44 15.94
C THR A 8 -0.66 -2.80 17.14
N LYS A 9 0.37 -3.46 17.66
CA LYS A 9 1.13 -3.01 18.81
C LYS A 9 2.62 -2.99 18.49
N VAL A 10 3.31 -1.97 18.97
CA VAL A 10 4.75 -1.82 18.81
C VAL A 10 5.32 -1.09 20.02
N ASP A 11 6.51 -1.51 20.48
CA ASP A 11 7.27 -0.78 21.46
C ASP A 11 7.92 0.43 20.79
N PHE A 12 7.70 1.60 21.37
CA PHE A 12 8.12 2.85 20.77
C PHE A 12 9.02 3.66 21.71
N GLN A 13 10.21 4.03 21.23
CA GLN A 13 11.17 4.84 21.98
C GLN A 13 10.91 6.32 21.75
N ILE A 14 10.20 6.95 22.68
CA ILE A 14 9.80 8.37 22.62
C ILE A 14 11.03 9.32 22.58
N ASP A 15 12.12 8.96 23.24
CA ASP A 15 13.35 9.72 23.24
C ASP A 15 13.97 9.88 21.85
N LYS A 16 13.84 8.88 20.99
CA LYS A 16 14.28 8.96 19.58
C LYS A 16 13.44 9.93 18.77
N LEU A 17 12.13 9.96 19.02
CA LEU A 17 11.23 10.92 18.37
C LEU A 17 11.60 12.35 18.77
N LEU A 18 11.78 12.57 20.08
CA LEU A 18 12.13 13.88 20.62
C LEU A 18 13.46 14.40 20.05
N ARG A 19 14.51 13.57 20.09
CA ARG A 19 15.83 13.95 19.56
C ARG A 19 15.84 14.28 18.07
N LYS A 20 14.91 13.70 17.30
CA LYS A 20 14.82 13.94 15.85
C LYS A 20 13.83 15.05 15.50
N ASN A 21 13.14 15.66 16.47
CA ASN A 21 12.03 16.58 16.23
C ASN A 21 11.03 16.02 15.18
N ALA A 22 10.77 14.72 15.26
CA ALA A 22 9.97 14.00 14.27
C ALA A 22 8.49 13.95 14.66
N THR A 23 7.62 13.70 13.69
CA THR A 23 6.18 13.56 13.89
C THR A 23 5.74 12.17 13.44
N ILE A 24 4.82 11.56 14.20
CA ILE A 24 4.11 10.36 13.80
C ILE A 24 2.67 10.75 13.47
N THR A 25 2.23 10.36 12.28
CA THR A 25 0.86 10.57 11.83
C THR A 25 0.30 9.29 11.24
N ALA A 26 -1.01 9.19 11.19
CA ALA A 26 -1.70 8.05 10.61
C ALA A 26 -2.87 8.52 9.73
N THR A 27 -3.16 7.76 8.69
CA THR A 27 -4.32 7.98 7.84
C THR A 27 -4.89 6.65 7.36
N SER A 28 -6.18 6.64 7.06
CA SER A 28 -6.88 5.49 6.48
C SER A 28 -7.90 5.97 5.46
N LEU A 29 -7.94 5.31 4.32
CA LEU A 29 -8.96 5.57 3.29
C LEU A 29 -10.27 4.83 3.59
N ARG A 30 -10.18 3.64 4.19
CA ARG A 30 -11.32 2.73 4.38
C ARG A 30 -12.47 3.38 5.15
N GLY A 31 -12.17 4.09 6.24
CA GLY A 31 -13.17 4.70 7.12
C GLY A 31 -13.70 6.06 6.66
N ARG A 32 -13.23 6.61 5.53
CA ARG A 32 -13.69 7.91 5.02
C ARG A 32 -15.06 7.79 4.35
N PRO A 33 -15.87 8.88 4.36
CA PRO A 33 -17.10 8.96 3.58
C PRO A 33 -16.85 8.69 2.09
N GLU A 34 -17.83 8.15 1.39
CA GLU A 34 -17.72 7.80 -0.03
C GLU A 34 -17.40 9.01 -0.92
N SER A 35 -17.97 10.17 -0.59
CA SER A 35 -17.67 11.43 -1.27
C SER A 35 -16.20 11.84 -1.18
N GLU A 36 -15.57 11.67 -0.01
CA GLU A 36 -14.15 11.95 0.16
C GLU A 36 -13.28 10.93 -0.59
N LYS A 37 -13.64 9.65 -0.54
CA LYS A 37 -12.94 8.61 -1.31
C LYS A 37 -12.96 8.92 -2.80
N SER A 38 -14.12 9.29 -3.33
CA SER A 38 -14.28 9.65 -4.74
C SER A 38 -13.40 10.85 -5.13
N MET A 39 -13.34 11.90 -4.30
CA MET A 39 -12.45 13.03 -4.55
C MET A 39 -10.98 12.62 -4.55
N ILE A 40 -10.55 11.85 -3.55
CA ILE A 40 -9.17 11.37 -3.44
C ILE A 40 -8.79 10.53 -4.67
N CYS A 41 -9.66 9.60 -5.09
CA CYS A 41 -9.41 8.77 -6.26
C CYS A 41 -9.27 9.59 -7.54
N ARG A 42 -10.11 10.59 -7.76
CA ARG A 42 -10.02 11.48 -8.93
C ARG A 42 -8.73 12.31 -8.93
N GLU A 43 -8.32 12.85 -7.77
CA GLU A 43 -7.06 13.58 -7.68
C GLU A 43 -5.84 12.67 -7.90
N VAL A 44 -5.86 11.45 -7.38
CA VAL A 44 -4.82 10.46 -7.64
C VAL A 44 -4.76 10.12 -9.14
N GLU A 45 -5.89 9.86 -9.78
CA GLU A 45 -5.96 9.61 -11.22
C GLU A 45 -5.37 10.78 -12.00
N LYS A 46 -5.78 12.00 -11.72
CA LYS A 46 -5.32 13.21 -12.40
C LYS A 46 -3.82 13.47 -12.24
N ILE A 47 -3.27 13.21 -11.04
CA ILE A 47 -1.89 13.57 -10.71
C ILE A 47 -0.94 12.40 -10.96
N VAL A 48 -1.31 11.21 -10.52
CA VAL A 48 -0.39 10.05 -10.46
C VAL A 48 -0.41 9.23 -11.76
N TRP A 49 -1.55 9.11 -12.44
CA TRP A 49 -1.61 8.36 -13.71
C TRP A 49 -0.64 8.87 -14.78
N PRO A 50 -0.47 10.20 -14.98
CA PRO A 50 0.56 10.70 -15.89
C PRO A 50 1.97 10.22 -15.53
N TRP A 51 2.31 10.18 -14.24
CA TRP A 51 3.63 9.71 -13.77
C TRP A 51 3.85 8.20 -14.00
N ILE A 52 2.78 7.42 -13.99
CA ILE A 52 2.86 6.00 -14.35
C ILE A 52 3.06 5.86 -15.86
N THR A 53 2.35 6.66 -16.65
CA THR A 53 2.40 6.61 -18.11
C THR A 53 3.76 7.04 -18.66
N ASP A 54 4.38 8.07 -18.08
CA ASP A 54 5.69 8.55 -18.49
C ASP A 54 6.87 7.79 -17.86
N GLY A 55 6.58 6.85 -16.96
CA GLY A 55 7.57 6.00 -16.30
C GLY A 55 8.28 6.65 -15.10
N THR A 56 7.86 7.84 -14.68
CA THR A 56 8.38 8.51 -13.46
C THR A 56 8.07 7.67 -12.21
N VAL A 57 6.86 7.08 -12.15
CA VAL A 57 6.47 6.13 -11.11
C VAL A 57 6.39 4.74 -11.72
N LYS A 58 7.14 3.80 -11.16
CA LYS A 58 7.15 2.40 -11.59
C LYS A 58 6.57 1.50 -10.50
N GLN A 59 5.68 0.60 -10.91
CA GLN A 59 5.17 -0.42 -10.01
C GLN A 59 6.20 -1.52 -9.80
N VAL A 60 6.41 -1.89 -8.55
CA VAL A 60 7.20 -3.08 -8.21
C VAL A 60 6.27 -4.28 -8.25
N ILE A 61 6.45 -5.15 -9.24
CA ILE A 61 5.72 -6.41 -9.35
C ILE A 61 6.66 -7.53 -8.92
N ASP A 62 6.28 -8.23 -7.84
CA ASP A 62 7.04 -9.36 -7.32
C ASP A 62 6.86 -10.57 -8.24
N ARG A 63 5.61 -10.91 -8.55
CA ARG A 63 5.26 -12.03 -9.42
C ARG A 63 3.90 -11.88 -10.08
N VAL A 64 3.72 -12.61 -11.17
CA VAL A 64 2.44 -12.78 -11.86
C VAL A 64 2.01 -14.23 -11.69
N MET A 65 0.76 -14.47 -11.31
CA MET A 65 0.19 -15.80 -11.12
C MET A 65 -1.12 -15.93 -11.90
N PRO A 66 -1.46 -17.12 -12.41
CA PRO A 66 -2.78 -17.36 -13.00
C PRO A 66 -3.89 -17.09 -11.98
N ILE A 67 -5.06 -16.60 -12.44
CA ILE A 67 -6.20 -16.31 -11.56
C ILE A 67 -6.68 -17.55 -10.79
N GLU A 68 -6.56 -18.74 -11.38
CA GLU A 68 -6.90 -20.02 -10.76
C GLU A 68 -6.06 -20.31 -9.51
N LYS A 69 -4.89 -19.67 -9.40
CA LYS A 69 -3.99 -19.76 -8.22
C LYS A 69 -4.15 -18.61 -7.24
N ALA A 70 -5.27 -17.90 -7.26
CA ALA A 70 -5.52 -16.77 -6.35
C ALA A 70 -5.35 -17.14 -4.87
N GLY A 71 -5.77 -18.35 -4.46
CA GLY A 71 -5.57 -18.84 -3.09
C GLY A 71 -4.09 -18.97 -2.70
N ASP A 72 -3.22 -19.38 -3.62
CA ASP A 72 -1.79 -19.47 -3.36
C ASP A 72 -1.14 -18.07 -3.36
N ALA A 73 -1.63 -17.15 -4.19
CA ALA A 73 -1.21 -15.75 -4.18
C ALA A 73 -1.51 -15.09 -2.82
N HIS A 74 -2.68 -15.34 -2.22
CA HIS A 74 -2.99 -14.89 -0.86
C HIS A 74 -2.03 -15.46 0.18
N LYS A 75 -1.71 -16.76 0.13
CA LYS A 75 -0.73 -17.37 1.05
C LYS A 75 0.65 -16.70 0.98
N VAL A 76 1.10 -16.34 -0.23
CA VAL A 76 2.38 -15.63 -0.43
C VAL A 76 2.37 -14.26 0.26
N ILE A 77 1.26 -13.53 0.15
CA ILE A 77 1.09 -12.21 0.80
C ILE A 77 1.03 -12.37 2.32
N ASP A 78 0.24 -13.31 2.81
CA ASP A 78 0.04 -13.55 4.25
C ASP A 78 1.34 -14.02 4.93
N ALA A 79 2.17 -14.77 4.21
CA ALA A 79 3.50 -15.20 4.68
C ALA A 79 4.57 -14.08 4.61
N GLY A 80 4.23 -12.89 4.11
CA GLY A 80 5.20 -11.79 3.94
C GLY A 80 6.30 -12.07 2.91
N GLN A 81 6.06 -12.98 1.97
CA GLN A 81 7.05 -13.43 0.98
C GLN A 81 7.06 -12.59 -0.31
N ALA A 82 6.24 -11.55 -0.39
CA ALA A 82 6.17 -10.70 -1.56
C ALA A 82 6.80 -9.33 -1.32
N THR A 83 7.66 -8.88 -2.23
CA THR A 83 8.17 -7.51 -2.26
C THR A 83 7.53 -6.76 -3.43
N GLY A 84 6.48 -5.99 -3.15
CA GLY A 84 5.68 -5.32 -4.16
C GLY A 84 4.32 -5.99 -4.39
N LYS A 85 3.84 -5.98 -5.63
CA LYS A 85 2.52 -6.50 -5.99
C LYS A 85 2.59 -7.93 -6.50
N VAL A 86 1.65 -8.77 -6.04
CA VAL A 86 1.33 -10.04 -6.66
C VAL A 86 0.16 -9.79 -7.61
N VAL A 87 0.38 -10.01 -8.89
CA VAL A 87 -0.60 -9.77 -9.96
C VAL A 87 -1.26 -11.07 -10.35
N LEU A 88 -2.58 -11.08 -10.48
CA LEU A 88 -3.33 -12.21 -11.01
C LEU A 88 -3.65 -11.96 -12.50
N GLN A 89 -3.19 -12.87 -13.34
CA GLN A 89 -3.44 -12.83 -14.78
C GLN A 89 -4.72 -13.59 -15.08
N VAL A 90 -5.68 -12.93 -15.71
CA VAL A 90 -6.99 -13.50 -16.09
C VAL A 90 -6.94 -14.11 -17.50
N ARG A 91 -6.10 -13.57 -18.40
CA ARG A 91 -5.93 -14.02 -19.79
C ARG A 91 -4.49 -13.82 -20.23
#